data_813d4f2a1a527e20334faba57a20024a
#
_entry.id   813d4f2a1a527e20334faba57a20024a
#
_cell.length_a   1.000
_cell.length_b   1.000
_cell.length_c   1.000
_cell.angle_alpha   90.00
_cell.angle_beta   90.00
_cell.angle_gamma   90.00
#
_symmetry.space_group_name_H-M   'P 1'
#
loop_
_entity.id
_entity.type
_entity.pdbx_description
1 polymer ?
#
loop_
_entity_poly.entity_id
_entity_poly.type
_entity_poly.pdbx_seq_one_letter_code
_entity_poly.pdbx_strand_id
1 'polypeptide(L)'
;MKIDEITVEGYKSIKSLKNFKLNNINILIGANGVGKSNFISIFKMLNFMFSKNLQQHTQDKGPDSFLYYGRKTTEKIYLEFKFGNNGYSVTLALTQNNKLIVERENIKYYSSTEWINTLGTNMLESRLSQATKYAYSKKIAQYSLGGIKSWKLYHFHDTSDTSKIKGVCAENDNLILKPDASNISAYLKRLYSEHREYYDYIVYNISQIAPFFGGFIIRDSEIYN
;
A
#
# COMPACT_ATOMS: atom_id res chain seq x y z
N MET A 1 -8.07 4.57 9.43
CA MET A 1 -9.18 3.59 9.29
C MET A 1 -8.55 2.22 9.09
N LYS A 2 -9.07 1.18 9.76
CA LYS A 2 -8.54 -0.19 9.72
C LYS A 2 -9.24 -1.00 8.64
N ILE A 3 -8.51 -1.89 7.96
CA ILE A 3 -9.12 -2.98 7.19
C ILE A 3 -9.41 -4.11 8.17
N ASP A 4 -10.64 -4.61 8.16
CA ASP A 4 -11.02 -5.75 8.99
C ASP A 4 -10.80 -7.06 8.26
N GLU A 5 -11.07 -7.08 6.95
CA GLU A 5 -11.02 -8.31 6.16
C GLU A 5 -10.60 -8.01 4.71
N ILE A 6 -9.83 -8.91 4.13
CA ILE A 6 -9.38 -8.85 2.73
C ILE A 6 -9.66 -10.17 2.03
N THR A 7 -10.16 -10.08 0.79
CA THR A 7 -10.22 -11.19 -0.15
C THR A 7 -9.36 -10.85 -1.37
N VAL A 8 -8.52 -11.81 -1.79
CA VAL A 8 -7.62 -11.70 -2.95
C VAL A 8 -7.69 -12.98 -3.74
N GLU A 9 -8.04 -12.89 -5.01
CA GLU A 9 -8.05 -14.04 -5.93
C GLU A 9 -7.33 -13.70 -7.22
N GLY A 10 -6.53 -14.63 -7.69
CA GLY A 10 -5.87 -14.55 -8.98
C GLY A 10 -4.74 -13.53 -9.09
N TYR A 11 -4.12 -13.11 -7.99
CA TYR A 11 -3.11 -12.07 -7.98
C TYR A 11 -1.69 -12.62 -7.75
N LYS A 12 -0.82 -12.51 -8.71
CA LYS A 12 0.60 -12.94 -8.67
C LYS A 12 0.76 -14.37 -8.13
N SER A 13 1.34 -14.55 -6.94
CA SER A 13 1.47 -15.87 -6.29
C SER A 13 0.24 -16.27 -5.45
N ILE A 14 -0.76 -15.40 -5.34
CA ILE A 14 -1.95 -15.65 -4.54
C ILE A 14 -3.07 -16.16 -5.44
N LYS A 15 -3.30 -17.49 -5.40
CA LYS A 15 -4.42 -18.11 -6.13
C LYS A 15 -5.77 -17.70 -5.53
N SER A 16 -5.90 -17.87 -4.21
CA SER A 16 -7.13 -17.54 -3.48
C SER A 16 -6.83 -17.35 -2.00
N LEU A 17 -7.18 -16.19 -1.47
CA LEU A 17 -7.17 -15.83 -0.06
C LEU A 17 -8.51 -15.17 0.24
N LYS A 18 -9.43 -15.90 0.90
CA LYS A 18 -10.79 -15.42 1.14
C LYS A 18 -11.00 -15.03 2.60
N ASN A 19 -11.67 -13.91 2.80
CA ASN A 19 -12.13 -13.44 4.10
C ASN A 19 -11.01 -13.42 5.16
N PHE A 20 -9.79 -13.06 4.74
CA PHE A 20 -8.65 -13.02 5.62
C PHE A 20 -8.77 -11.83 6.59
N LYS A 21 -8.93 -12.13 7.86
CA LYS A 21 -9.08 -11.12 8.92
C LYS A 21 -7.74 -10.48 9.24
N LEU A 22 -7.74 -9.16 9.32
CA LEU A 22 -6.59 -8.37 9.70
C LEU A 22 -6.73 -7.82 11.12
N ASN A 23 -5.68 -7.95 11.92
CA ASN A 23 -5.57 -7.40 13.26
C ASN A 23 -4.93 -5.99 13.23
N ASN A 24 -4.73 -5.38 14.39
CA ASN A 24 -4.04 -4.10 14.51
C ASN A 24 -2.57 -4.21 14.08
N ILE A 25 -1.94 -5.35 14.37
CA ILE A 25 -0.60 -5.72 13.93
C ILE A 25 -0.69 -7.08 13.25
N ASN A 26 -0.11 -7.20 12.07
CA ASN A 26 -0.03 -8.45 11.32
C ASN A 26 1.42 -8.67 10.90
N ILE A 27 1.96 -9.83 11.20
CA ILE A 27 3.35 -10.17 10.89
C ILE A 27 3.34 -11.30 9.85
N LEU A 28 3.94 -11.05 8.68
CA LEU A 28 4.08 -12.04 7.62
C LEU A 28 5.45 -12.70 7.72
N ILE A 29 5.47 -13.96 8.10
CA ILE A 29 6.68 -14.77 8.25
C ILE A 29 6.69 -15.87 7.18
N GLY A 30 7.85 -16.21 6.66
CA GLY A 30 8.02 -17.27 5.68
C GLY A 30 9.31 -17.12 4.87
N ALA A 31 9.70 -18.16 4.14
CA ALA A 31 10.88 -18.16 3.28
C ALA A 31 10.80 -17.12 2.16
N ASN A 32 11.93 -16.83 1.52
CA ASN A 32 11.94 -15.97 0.32
C ASN A 32 11.12 -16.63 -0.80
N GLY A 33 10.38 -15.82 -1.56
CA GLY A 33 9.56 -16.32 -2.67
C GLY A 33 8.15 -16.79 -2.32
N VAL A 34 7.78 -17.00 -1.04
CA VAL A 34 6.43 -17.52 -0.66
C VAL A 34 5.27 -16.52 -0.88
N GLY A 35 5.55 -15.30 -1.32
CA GLY A 35 4.49 -14.36 -1.67
C GLY A 35 4.24 -13.21 -0.69
N LYS A 36 5.04 -13.06 0.39
CA LYS A 36 4.91 -11.93 1.33
C LYS A 36 4.89 -10.58 0.64
N SER A 37 5.88 -10.33 -0.22
CA SER A 37 5.97 -9.09 -1.00
C SER A 37 4.85 -8.94 -2.02
N ASN A 38 4.31 -10.06 -2.54
CA ASN A 38 3.15 -10.02 -3.43
C ASN A 38 1.89 -9.58 -2.69
N PHE A 39 1.67 -10.06 -1.46
CA PHE A 39 0.58 -9.59 -0.63
C PHE A 39 0.68 -8.08 -0.37
N ILE A 40 1.85 -7.60 0.04
CA ILE A 40 2.09 -6.17 0.25
C ILE A 40 1.93 -5.36 -1.05
N SER A 41 2.29 -5.92 -2.21
CA SER A 41 2.18 -5.22 -3.50
C SER A 41 0.73 -4.96 -3.95
N ILE A 42 -0.27 -5.61 -3.34
CA ILE A 42 -1.69 -5.31 -3.54
C ILE A 42 -2.00 -3.86 -3.17
N PHE A 43 -1.51 -3.44 -2.00
CA PHE A 43 -1.70 -2.06 -1.51
C PHE A 43 -1.02 -1.03 -2.42
N LYS A 44 0.15 -1.38 -2.97
CA LYS A 44 0.85 -0.55 -3.95
C LYS A 44 0.03 -0.40 -5.23
N MET A 45 -0.51 -1.50 -5.75
CA MET A 45 -1.36 -1.48 -6.95
C MET A 45 -2.60 -0.61 -6.75
N LEU A 46 -3.28 -0.74 -5.60
CA LEU A 46 -4.44 0.09 -5.28
C LEU A 46 -4.09 1.59 -5.23
N ASN A 47 -2.96 1.96 -4.65
CA ASN A 47 -2.51 3.34 -4.63
C ASN A 47 -2.35 3.90 -6.05
N PHE A 48 -1.77 3.12 -6.98
CA PHE A 48 -1.68 3.51 -8.39
C PHE A 48 -3.05 3.62 -9.05
N MET A 49 -3.97 2.69 -8.80
CA MET A 49 -5.35 2.75 -9.31
C MET A 49 -6.05 4.05 -8.88
N PHE A 50 -5.97 4.40 -7.59
CA PHE A 50 -6.68 5.57 -7.08
C PHE A 50 -6.00 6.90 -7.44
N SER A 51 -4.73 6.85 -7.81
CA SER A 51 -3.99 7.98 -8.37
C SER A 51 -4.14 8.09 -9.90
N LYS A 52 -4.97 7.25 -10.52
CA LYS A 52 -5.18 7.16 -11.97
C LYS A 52 -3.90 6.86 -12.76
N ASN A 53 -3.07 5.97 -12.22
CA ASN A 53 -1.81 5.54 -12.81
C ASN A 53 -1.74 4.01 -12.95
N LEU A 54 -2.90 3.31 -12.98
CA LEU A 54 -2.94 1.86 -13.12
C LEU A 54 -2.28 1.42 -14.43
N GLN A 55 -2.58 2.10 -15.53
CA GLN A 55 -2.05 1.74 -16.84
C GLN A 55 -0.53 1.84 -16.87
N GLN A 56 0.03 2.96 -16.43
CA GLN A 56 1.48 3.14 -16.38
C GLN A 56 2.14 2.07 -15.50
N HIS A 57 1.62 1.86 -14.27
CA HIS A 57 2.16 0.88 -13.33
C HIS A 57 2.15 -0.55 -13.87
N THR A 58 1.13 -0.92 -14.64
CA THR A 58 0.98 -2.28 -15.14
C THR A 58 1.74 -2.50 -16.46
N GLN A 59 1.86 -1.47 -17.31
CA GLN A 59 2.62 -1.55 -18.55
C GLN A 59 4.12 -1.74 -18.30
N ASP A 60 4.69 -0.98 -17.37
CA ASP A 60 6.12 -1.05 -17.03
C ASP A 60 6.55 -2.45 -16.55
N LYS A 61 5.63 -3.20 -15.93
CA LYS A 61 5.89 -4.54 -15.37
C LYS A 61 5.42 -5.69 -16.24
N GLY A 62 4.71 -5.39 -17.32
CA GLY A 62 3.97 -6.36 -18.09
C GLY A 62 2.69 -6.80 -17.38
N PRO A 63 1.50 -6.56 -17.98
CA PRO A 63 0.20 -6.82 -17.34
C PRO A 63 -0.02 -8.26 -16.90
N ASP A 64 0.53 -9.24 -17.62
CA ASP A 64 0.48 -10.66 -17.26
C ASP A 64 1.11 -10.98 -15.92
N SER A 65 2.14 -10.22 -15.51
CA SER A 65 2.86 -10.43 -14.25
C SER A 65 1.99 -10.17 -13.00
N PHE A 66 0.84 -9.57 -13.17
CA PHE A 66 -0.12 -9.33 -12.09
C PHE A 66 -1.09 -10.49 -11.89
N LEU A 67 -1.30 -11.36 -12.91
CA LEU A 67 -2.17 -12.51 -12.83
C LEU A 67 -1.43 -13.72 -12.22
N TYR A 68 -2.17 -14.53 -11.49
CA TYR A 68 -1.65 -15.78 -10.94
C TYR A 68 -1.31 -16.75 -12.09
N TYR A 69 -0.02 -17.04 -12.24
CA TYR A 69 0.54 -17.82 -13.39
C TYR A 69 0.18 -17.27 -14.78
N GLY A 70 -0.14 -15.97 -14.88
CA GLY A 70 -0.44 -15.30 -16.15
C GLY A 70 -1.80 -15.63 -16.74
N ARG A 71 -2.11 -15.02 -17.90
CA ARG A 71 -3.44 -15.10 -18.56
C ARG A 71 -3.87 -16.48 -19.01
N LYS A 72 -2.93 -17.39 -19.21
CA LYS A 72 -3.26 -18.79 -19.59
C LYS A 72 -3.90 -19.57 -18.44
N THR A 73 -3.66 -19.14 -17.21
CA THR A 73 -4.15 -19.82 -16.00
C THR A 73 -5.24 -19.02 -15.29
N THR A 74 -5.13 -17.70 -15.34
CA THR A 74 -5.99 -16.78 -14.58
C THR A 74 -6.52 -15.69 -15.49
N GLU A 75 -7.83 -15.60 -15.62
CA GLU A 75 -8.48 -14.58 -16.45
C GLU A 75 -8.63 -13.25 -15.74
N LYS A 76 -8.89 -13.28 -14.42
CA LYS A 76 -9.28 -12.11 -13.64
C LYS A 76 -8.59 -12.10 -12.28
N ILE A 77 -8.37 -10.87 -11.77
CA ILE A 77 -7.99 -10.62 -10.39
C ILE A 77 -9.22 -10.06 -9.68
N TYR A 78 -9.55 -10.64 -8.54
CA TYR A 78 -10.58 -10.10 -7.65
C TYR A 78 -9.98 -9.66 -6.33
N LEU A 79 -10.28 -8.43 -5.94
CA LEU A 79 -9.89 -7.85 -4.66
C LEU A 79 -11.12 -7.32 -3.95
N GLU A 80 -11.23 -7.59 -2.65
CA GLU A 80 -12.26 -7.03 -1.79
C GLU A 80 -11.69 -6.65 -0.44
N PHE A 81 -12.16 -5.53 0.09
CA PHE A 81 -11.74 -4.96 1.37
C PHE A 81 -12.95 -4.57 2.18
N LYS A 82 -13.00 -4.98 3.43
CA LYS A 82 -14.04 -4.59 4.39
C LYS A 82 -13.49 -3.64 5.45
N PHE A 83 -14.30 -2.64 5.78
CA PHE A 83 -14.02 -1.57 6.74
C PHE A 83 -15.25 -1.38 7.64
N GLY A 84 -15.42 -2.16 8.69
CA GLY A 84 -16.67 -2.23 9.42
C GLY A 84 -17.80 -2.67 8.49
N ASN A 85 -18.85 -1.85 8.41
CA ASN A 85 -19.98 -2.12 7.52
C ASN A 85 -19.75 -1.64 6.07
N ASN A 86 -18.62 -1.02 5.76
CA ASN A 86 -18.33 -0.54 4.41
C ASN A 86 -17.40 -1.52 3.69
N GLY A 87 -17.53 -1.60 2.37
CA GLY A 87 -16.66 -2.42 1.54
C GLY A 87 -16.34 -1.79 0.21
N TYR A 88 -15.25 -2.25 -0.34
CA TYR A 88 -14.81 -1.92 -1.69
C TYR A 88 -14.37 -3.20 -2.39
N SER A 89 -14.83 -3.42 -3.61
CA SER A 89 -14.34 -4.54 -4.42
C SER A 89 -14.03 -4.10 -5.84
N VAL A 90 -13.04 -4.75 -6.42
CA VAL A 90 -12.62 -4.53 -7.80
C VAL A 90 -12.27 -5.85 -8.48
N THR A 91 -12.75 -6.01 -9.71
CA THR A 91 -12.32 -7.06 -10.62
C THR A 91 -11.46 -6.43 -11.71
N LEU A 92 -10.26 -6.96 -11.90
CA LEU A 92 -9.36 -6.55 -12.97
C LEU A 92 -9.26 -7.69 -14.00
N ALA A 93 -9.21 -7.35 -15.29
CA ALA A 93 -9.06 -8.30 -16.37
C ALA A 93 -8.11 -7.78 -17.46
N LEU A 94 -7.49 -8.68 -18.18
CA LEU A 94 -6.66 -8.33 -19.33
C LEU A 94 -7.50 -8.18 -20.60
N THR A 95 -7.21 -7.15 -21.36
CA THR A 95 -7.77 -6.95 -22.71
C THR A 95 -6.91 -7.66 -23.76
N GLN A 96 -7.47 -7.80 -24.95
CA GLN A 96 -6.73 -8.30 -26.13
C GLN A 96 -5.53 -7.38 -26.47
N ASN A 97 -5.65 -6.06 -26.21
CA ASN A 97 -4.59 -5.08 -26.44
C ASN A 97 -3.55 -5.02 -25.30
N ASN A 98 -3.46 -6.09 -24.50
CA ASN A 98 -2.48 -6.23 -23.42
C ASN A 98 -2.53 -5.12 -22.38
N LYS A 99 -3.72 -4.68 -21.98
CA LYS A 99 -3.94 -3.72 -20.89
C LYS A 99 -4.67 -4.39 -19.74
N LEU A 100 -4.26 -4.15 -18.51
CA LEU A 100 -5.02 -4.53 -17.32
C LEU A 100 -6.05 -3.45 -17.05
N ILE A 101 -7.33 -3.77 -17.14
CA ILE A 101 -8.44 -2.83 -16.95
C ILE A 101 -9.24 -3.16 -15.70
N VAL A 102 -9.95 -2.17 -15.19
CA VAL A 102 -10.97 -2.33 -14.17
C VAL A 102 -12.24 -2.86 -14.85
N GLU A 103 -12.42 -4.17 -14.86
CA GLU A 103 -13.60 -4.81 -15.45
C GLU A 103 -14.87 -4.43 -14.70
N ARG A 104 -14.81 -4.41 -13.34
CA ARG A 104 -15.91 -3.99 -12.48
C ARG A 104 -15.38 -3.40 -11.19
N GLU A 105 -15.99 -2.31 -10.73
CA GLU A 105 -15.64 -1.64 -9.48
C GLU A 105 -16.91 -1.38 -8.68
N ASN A 106 -16.93 -1.79 -7.41
CA ASN A 106 -18.09 -1.63 -6.54
C ASN A 106 -17.69 -1.04 -5.19
N ILE A 107 -18.62 -0.30 -4.62
CA ILE A 107 -18.69 -0.06 -3.18
C ILE A 107 -19.84 -0.88 -2.60
N LYS A 108 -19.66 -1.32 -1.36
CA LYS A 108 -20.58 -2.21 -0.67
C LYS A 108 -20.92 -1.67 0.72
N TYR A 109 -22.11 -1.99 1.18
CA TYR A 109 -22.48 -1.76 2.57
C TYR A 109 -23.10 -3.04 3.13
N TYR A 110 -22.51 -3.54 4.21
CA TYR A 110 -22.93 -4.77 4.88
C TYR A 110 -23.83 -4.41 6.05
N SER A 111 -25.11 -4.73 5.92
CA SER A 111 -26.12 -4.68 6.96
C SER A 111 -26.80 -6.05 7.07
N SER A 112 -28.04 -6.10 7.50
CA SER A 112 -28.85 -7.33 7.39
C SER A 112 -28.99 -7.85 5.96
N THR A 113 -28.93 -6.92 4.96
CA THR A 113 -28.84 -7.23 3.54
C THR A 113 -27.62 -6.51 2.95
N GLU A 114 -26.87 -7.22 2.10
CA GLU A 114 -25.74 -6.61 1.39
C GLU A 114 -26.27 -5.63 0.34
N TRP A 115 -25.77 -4.40 0.39
CA TRP A 115 -26.02 -3.39 -0.64
C TRP A 115 -24.78 -3.17 -1.48
N ILE A 116 -24.92 -3.21 -2.79
CA ILE A 116 -23.83 -3.06 -3.75
C ILE A 116 -24.18 -1.93 -4.73
N ASN A 117 -23.23 -1.02 -4.92
CA ASN A 117 -23.30 -0.02 -5.99
C ASN A 117 -22.09 -0.14 -6.91
N THR A 118 -22.34 -0.40 -8.19
CA THR A 118 -21.31 -0.47 -9.21
C THR A 118 -20.92 0.92 -9.66
N LEU A 119 -19.66 1.28 -9.46
CA LEU A 119 -19.09 2.58 -9.84
C LEU A 119 -18.78 2.67 -11.34
N GLY A 120 -18.52 1.53 -11.94
CA GLY A 120 -18.27 1.43 -13.38
C GLY A 120 -17.78 0.04 -13.81
N THR A 121 -17.78 -0.14 -15.12
CA THR A 121 -17.33 -1.37 -15.79
C THR A 121 -16.44 -1.04 -16.98
N ASN A 122 -15.48 -1.93 -17.29
CA ASN A 122 -14.57 -1.85 -18.44
C ASN A 122 -13.83 -0.50 -18.54
N MET A 123 -13.23 -0.08 -17.43
CA MET A 123 -12.55 1.21 -17.31
C MET A 123 -11.03 1.04 -17.28
N LEU A 124 -10.29 2.00 -17.80
CA LEU A 124 -8.83 2.03 -17.71
C LEU A 124 -8.35 2.36 -16.28
N GLU A 125 -9.11 3.16 -15.54
CA GLU A 125 -8.75 3.63 -14.22
C GLU A 125 -9.94 3.59 -13.26
N SER A 126 -9.69 3.57 -11.95
CA SER A 126 -10.71 3.58 -10.91
C SER A 126 -11.58 4.84 -10.94
N ARG A 127 -12.85 4.70 -10.62
CA ARG A 127 -13.81 5.79 -10.40
C ARG A 127 -14.11 6.08 -8.93
N LEU A 128 -13.48 5.37 -7.99
CA LEU A 128 -13.78 5.54 -6.56
C LEU A 128 -13.65 7.00 -6.09
N SER A 129 -12.63 7.73 -6.55
CA SER A 129 -12.45 9.14 -6.20
C SER A 129 -13.58 10.04 -6.73
N GLN A 130 -14.18 9.68 -7.86
CA GLN A 130 -15.32 10.41 -8.43
C GLN A 130 -16.62 10.10 -7.69
N ALA A 131 -16.78 8.86 -7.20
CA ALA A 131 -17.96 8.42 -6.46
C ALA A 131 -18.17 9.22 -5.16
N THR A 132 -17.13 9.84 -4.62
CA THR A 132 -17.25 10.73 -3.45
C THR A 132 -18.05 12.01 -3.71
N LYS A 133 -18.34 12.32 -4.99
CA LYS A 133 -19.13 13.51 -5.39
C LYS A 133 -20.62 13.22 -5.50
N TYR A 134 -21.05 11.96 -5.58
CA TYR A 134 -22.44 11.58 -5.77
C TYR A 134 -23.14 11.29 -4.45
N ALA A 135 -24.28 11.94 -4.20
CA ALA A 135 -24.98 11.93 -2.90
C ALA A 135 -25.23 10.53 -2.31
N TYR A 136 -25.65 9.57 -3.14
CA TYR A 136 -25.99 8.20 -2.71
C TYR A 136 -24.81 7.35 -2.26
N SER A 137 -23.66 7.52 -2.89
CA SER A 137 -22.46 6.70 -2.65
C SER A 137 -21.40 7.44 -1.83
N LYS A 138 -21.60 8.74 -1.60
CA LYS A 138 -20.60 9.66 -1.04
C LYS A 138 -19.95 9.14 0.24
N LYS A 139 -20.75 8.78 1.24
CA LYS A 139 -20.23 8.34 2.54
C LYS A 139 -19.41 7.08 2.41
N ILE A 140 -19.94 6.04 1.76
CA ILE A 140 -19.26 4.74 1.58
C ILE A 140 -17.98 4.92 0.77
N ALA A 141 -18.05 5.68 -0.35
CA ALA A 141 -16.88 5.96 -1.17
C ALA A 141 -15.81 6.77 -0.42
N GLN A 142 -16.22 7.76 0.39
CA GLN A 142 -15.29 8.53 1.23
C GLN A 142 -14.63 7.65 2.28
N TYR A 143 -15.38 6.78 2.95
CA TYR A 143 -14.83 5.83 3.92
C TYR A 143 -13.84 4.87 3.25
N SER A 144 -14.22 4.24 2.13
CA SER A 144 -13.35 3.31 1.41
C SER A 144 -12.08 4.00 0.90
N LEU A 145 -12.21 5.17 0.26
CA LEU A 145 -11.10 5.92 -0.27
C LEU A 145 -10.17 6.45 0.84
N GLY A 146 -10.75 6.97 1.94
CA GLY A 146 -9.99 7.45 3.09
C GLY A 146 -9.19 6.34 3.77
N GLY A 147 -9.79 5.15 3.92
CA GLY A 147 -9.10 3.96 4.41
C GLY A 147 -7.89 3.62 3.56
N ILE A 148 -8.09 3.49 2.25
CA ILE A 148 -7.06 3.06 1.32
C ILE A 148 -5.96 4.12 1.17
N LYS A 149 -6.29 5.40 1.05
CA LYS A 149 -5.31 6.49 0.95
C LYS A 149 -4.46 6.68 2.21
N SER A 150 -4.94 6.24 3.37
CA SER A 150 -4.16 6.31 4.61
C SER A 150 -3.03 5.28 4.67
N TRP A 151 -3.04 4.29 3.79
CA TRP A 151 -2.00 3.26 3.78
C TRP A 151 -0.69 3.81 3.25
N LYS A 152 0.32 3.73 4.09
CA LYS A 152 1.70 4.07 3.74
C LYS A 152 2.50 2.78 3.66
N LEU A 153 3.12 2.53 2.52
CA LEU A 153 4.01 1.40 2.32
C LEU A 153 5.44 1.88 2.50
N TYR A 154 6.12 1.37 3.51
CA TYR A 154 7.53 1.66 3.77
C TYR A 154 8.41 0.47 3.36
N HIS A 155 9.57 0.77 2.80
CA HIS A 155 10.54 -0.18 2.30
C HIS A 155 11.91 0.16 2.85
N PHE A 156 12.27 -0.41 4.01
CA PHE A 156 13.51 -0.08 4.73
C PHE A 156 14.60 -1.16 4.60
N HIS A 157 14.34 -2.25 3.89
CA HIS A 157 15.23 -3.42 3.85
C HIS A 157 16.18 -3.47 2.65
N ASP A 158 16.24 -2.41 1.86
CA ASP A 158 17.25 -2.30 0.81
C ASP A 158 18.61 -2.02 1.45
N THR A 159 19.47 -3.04 1.49
CA THR A 159 20.82 -2.96 2.05
C THR A 159 21.91 -2.75 0.99
N SER A 160 21.53 -2.60 -0.29
CA SER A 160 22.48 -2.36 -1.39
C SER A 160 23.27 -1.07 -1.19
N ASP A 161 24.41 -0.95 -1.85
CA ASP A 161 25.22 0.28 -1.77
C ASP A 161 24.53 1.48 -2.42
N THR A 162 23.60 1.23 -3.34
CA THR A 162 22.78 2.23 -4.00
C THR A 162 21.49 2.54 -3.25
N SER A 163 21.29 1.95 -2.07
CA SER A 163 20.10 2.15 -1.26
C SER A 163 19.93 3.62 -0.87
N LYS A 164 18.76 4.17 -1.12
CA LYS A 164 18.46 5.57 -0.84
C LYS A 164 18.55 5.93 0.64
N ILE A 165 18.37 4.97 1.53
CA ILE A 165 18.51 5.18 2.99
C ILE A 165 19.96 5.56 3.37
N LYS A 166 20.95 5.15 2.55
CA LYS A 166 22.37 5.48 2.72
C LYS A 166 22.77 6.80 2.05
N GLY A 167 21.83 7.42 1.31
CA GLY A 167 22.08 8.63 0.55
C GLY A 167 22.04 9.90 1.39
N VAL A 168 22.38 11.01 0.74
CA VAL A 168 22.25 12.35 1.32
C VAL A 168 20.87 12.89 1.05
N CYS A 169 20.27 13.60 2.01
CA CYS A 169 19.00 14.29 1.85
C CYS A 169 19.11 15.75 2.31
N ALA A 170 18.21 16.59 1.81
CA ALA A 170 18.13 17.97 2.26
C ALA A 170 17.63 18.04 3.71
N GLU A 171 18.20 18.92 4.53
CA GLU A 171 17.87 19.03 5.95
C GLU A 171 16.40 19.44 6.19
N ASN A 172 15.82 20.23 5.30
CA ASN A 172 14.42 20.66 5.36
C ASN A 172 13.42 19.57 4.90
N ASP A 173 13.90 18.44 4.37
CA ASP A 173 13.06 17.30 3.98
C ASP A 173 12.78 16.38 5.19
N ASN A 174 12.19 16.94 6.24
CA ASN A 174 12.10 16.32 7.57
C ASN A 174 10.69 16.22 8.15
N LEU A 175 9.65 16.71 7.44
CA LEU A 175 8.27 16.74 7.96
C LEU A 175 7.61 15.37 7.97
N ILE A 176 7.86 14.56 6.94
CA ILE A 176 7.23 13.24 6.76
C ILE A 176 8.31 12.26 6.32
N LEU A 177 8.41 11.13 7.01
CA LEU A 177 9.32 10.05 6.58
C LEU A 177 8.88 9.51 5.21
N LYS A 178 9.81 9.49 4.26
CA LYS A 178 9.57 8.96 2.92
C LYS A 178 9.46 7.43 2.92
N PRO A 179 8.70 6.84 2.00
CA PRO A 179 8.50 5.40 1.93
C PRO A 179 9.78 4.57 1.73
N ASP A 180 10.80 5.14 1.10
CA ASP A 180 12.11 4.53 0.84
C ASP A 180 13.18 4.94 1.87
N ALA A 181 12.76 5.65 2.93
CA ALA A 181 13.62 6.19 3.97
C ALA A 181 14.77 7.10 3.47
N SER A 182 14.68 7.65 2.26
CA SER A 182 15.72 8.52 1.67
C SER A 182 16.00 9.79 2.49
N ASN A 183 15.07 10.18 3.37
CA ASN A 183 15.20 11.35 4.26
C ASN A 183 15.26 10.99 5.75
N ILE A 184 15.63 9.76 6.08
CA ILE A 184 15.59 9.28 7.48
C ILE A 184 16.50 10.10 8.41
N SER A 185 17.66 10.53 7.93
CA SER A 185 18.60 11.35 8.73
C SER A 185 18.00 12.70 9.10
N ALA A 186 17.41 13.42 8.16
CA ALA A 186 16.73 14.68 8.41
C ALA A 186 15.51 14.51 9.32
N TYR A 187 14.75 13.44 9.12
CA TYR A 187 13.57 13.11 9.94
C TYR A 187 13.97 12.79 11.39
N LEU A 188 15.02 11.98 11.60
CA LEU A 188 15.53 11.65 12.94
C LEU A 188 16.13 12.88 13.62
N LYS A 189 16.84 13.76 12.88
CA LYS A 189 17.36 15.04 13.42
C LYS A 189 16.23 15.90 13.95
N ARG A 190 15.12 16.02 13.22
CA ARG A 190 13.94 16.75 13.67
C ARG A 190 13.32 16.12 14.91
N LEU A 191 13.16 14.79 14.95
CA LEU A 191 12.64 14.12 16.15
C LEU A 191 13.56 14.36 17.36
N TYR A 192 14.87 14.32 17.15
CA TYR A 192 15.85 14.56 18.21
C TYR A 192 15.74 15.97 18.82
N SER A 193 15.54 17.00 17.97
CA SER A 193 15.52 18.40 18.36
C SER A 193 14.14 18.90 18.85
N GLU A 194 13.05 18.47 18.15
CA GLU A 194 11.71 19.03 18.37
C GLU A 194 10.75 18.06 19.07
N HIS A 195 11.02 16.74 18.98
CA HIS A 195 10.11 15.69 19.44
C HIS A 195 10.87 14.58 20.15
N ARG A 196 11.64 14.95 21.17
CA ARG A 196 12.59 14.07 21.87
C ARG A 196 11.97 12.76 22.38
N GLU A 197 10.75 12.79 22.88
CA GLU A 197 10.05 11.62 23.38
C GLU A 197 9.88 10.53 22.31
N TYR A 198 9.58 10.91 21.06
CA TYR A 198 9.45 9.96 19.95
C TYR A 198 10.81 9.40 19.52
N TYR A 199 11.85 10.23 19.52
CA TYR A 199 13.21 9.79 19.25
C TYR A 199 13.67 8.75 20.29
N ASP A 200 13.53 9.06 21.58
CA ASP A 200 13.92 8.18 22.68
C ASP A 200 13.12 6.87 22.65
N TYR A 201 11.84 6.92 22.29
CA TYR A 201 11.01 5.72 22.08
C TYR A 201 11.53 4.83 20.94
N ILE A 202 11.98 5.43 19.84
CA ILE A 202 12.59 4.68 18.72
C ILE A 202 13.89 4.01 19.19
N VAL A 203 14.79 4.76 19.86
CA VAL A 203 16.06 4.25 20.37
C VAL A 203 15.81 3.10 21.35
N TYR A 204 14.87 3.27 22.28
CA TYR A 204 14.47 2.25 23.24
C TYR A 204 14.01 0.95 22.53
N ASN A 205 13.12 1.04 21.56
CA ASN A 205 12.63 -0.15 20.86
C ASN A 205 13.74 -0.88 20.08
N ILE A 206 14.66 -0.13 19.48
CA ILE A 206 15.81 -0.74 18.77
C ILE A 206 16.74 -1.44 19.78
N SER A 207 17.02 -0.83 20.92
CA SER A 207 17.89 -1.41 21.95
C SER A 207 17.34 -2.69 22.57
N GLN A 208 16.00 -2.89 22.56
CA GLN A 208 15.40 -4.16 22.99
C GLN A 208 15.75 -5.33 22.06
N ILE A 209 16.02 -5.06 20.78
CA ILE A 209 16.34 -6.07 19.76
C ILE A 209 17.87 -6.15 19.57
N ALA A 210 18.55 -5.00 19.65
CA ALA A 210 19.98 -4.84 19.48
C ALA A 210 20.59 -4.14 20.72
N PRO A 211 20.90 -4.85 21.81
CA PRO A 211 21.33 -4.24 23.08
C PRO A 211 22.60 -3.38 22.98
N PHE A 212 23.39 -3.58 21.93
CA PHE A 212 24.60 -2.77 21.64
C PHE A 212 24.27 -1.42 20.97
N PHE A 213 23.02 -1.17 20.60
CA PHE A 213 22.64 0.09 19.98
C PHE A 213 22.40 1.17 21.03
N GLY A 214 23.28 2.18 21.05
CA GLY A 214 23.20 3.31 21.99
C GLY A 214 22.44 4.54 21.46
N GLY A 215 22.13 4.58 20.17
CA GLY A 215 21.43 5.71 19.54
C GLY A 215 22.01 6.06 18.17
N PHE A 216 21.36 7.01 17.49
CA PHE A 216 21.84 7.53 16.21
C PHE A 216 22.84 8.65 16.44
N ILE A 217 23.92 8.67 15.67
CA ILE A 217 24.88 9.78 15.65
C ILE A 217 24.32 10.87 14.74
N ILE A 218 23.81 11.93 15.32
CA ILE A 218 23.26 13.07 14.60
C ILE A 218 24.31 14.19 14.62
N ARG A 219 24.78 14.56 13.44
CA ARG A 219 25.75 15.66 13.26
C ARG A 219 25.15 16.71 12.33
N ASP A 220 25.54 17.96 12.54
CA ASP A 220 25.31 19.00 11.53
C ASP A 220 26.16 18.68 10.32
N SER A 221 25.63 18.91 9.11
CA SER A 221 26.41 18.76 7.90
C SER A 221 27.54 19.79 7.95
N GLU A 222 28.78 19.37 8.18
CA GLU A 222 29.94 20.17 7.84
C GLU A 222 29.89 20.32 6.32
N ILE A 223 29.57 21.51 5.85
CA ILE A 223 29.76 21.87 4.45
C ILE A 223 31.28 21.88 4.28
N TYR A 224 31.80 20.81 3.70
CA TYR A 224 33.16 20.86 3.19
C TYR A 224 33.17 21.85 2.04
N ASN A 225 33.68 23.07 2.31
CA ASN A 225 34.05 24.07 1.33
C ASN A 225 35.27 23.58 0.55
#